data_423b84c2cdd28ca4b11c128a43f18a0d
#
_entry.id   423b84c2cdd28ca4b11c128a43f18a0d
#
_cell.length_a   1.000
_cell.length_b   1.000
_cell.length_c   1.000
_cell.angle_alpha   90.00
_cell.angle_beta   90.00
_cell.angle_gamma   90.00
#
_symmetry.space_group_name_H-M   'P 1'
#
loop_
_entity.id
_entity.type
_entity.pdbx_description
1 polymer ?
#
loop_
_entity_poly.entity_id
_entity_poly.type
_entity_poly.pdbx_seq_one_letter_code
_entity_poly.pdbx_strand_id
1 'polypeptide(L)'
;GIKQVVCGAPNAREGLVIPFATIGAVLPGAPGGKETFKIKKAKLRGVESFGMLCGQTELQCGDDDSGLWELPDDAPIGADIREYLDLNDKILELDLTPNRSDCLSLRGIAREVSVLNHCEYHPVVIEPVPHEHDEVRQVHLNAGDACPRYVGRLIKGINPQAQSPSWLVEKLRRAGVASLGAVVDVTNYVLLELGQPMHAFDAAKVHGDITVRLANDGEKIELLNDQTLTLKPNVLVIADEQQPLAFAGVMGGKATAVSDATTDILLESAFFAPIAIAGRARNYGLHTDSSHRFERGVDYQLQHQALERATALIKEICGGQVGKVFGSV
;
A
#
# COMPACT_ATOMS: atom_id res chain seq x y z
N GLY A 1 -1.52 32.80 20.64
CA GLY A 1 -0.72 34.04 20.56
C GLY A 1 0.60 33.78 19.86
N ILE A 2 1.32 34.84 19.45
CA ILE A 2 2.62 34.77 18.74
C ILE A 2 3.70 34.25 19.70
N LYS A 3 4.54 33.34 19.25
CA LYS A 3 5.70 32.79 19.97
C LYS A 3 6.96 32.97 19.13
N GLN A 4 8.07 33.36 19.77
CA GLN A 4 9.38 33.37 19.13
C GLN A 4 10.01 32.01 19.22
N VAL A 5 10.45 31.47 18.07
CA VAL A 5 11.11 30.15 17.97
C VAL A 5 12.31 30.28 17.06
N VAL A 6 13.44 29.69 17.46
CA VAL A 6 14.63 29.59 16.60
C VAL A 6 14.56 28.23 15.91
N CYS A 7 14.57 28.23 14.59
CA CYS A 7 14.52 27.05 13.74
C CYS A 7 15.70 27.05 12.76
N GLY A 8 16.30 25.88 12.55
CA GLY A 8 17.38 25.67 11.58
C GLY A 8 17.01 24.80 10.39
N ALA A 9 15.73 24.39 10.29
CA ALA A 9 15.28 23.52 9.21
C ALA A 9 15.34 24.25 7.85
N PRO A 10 15.77 23.56 6.78
CA PRO A 10 15.99 24.19 5.46
C PRO A 10 14.69 24.65 4.79
N ASN A 11 13.56 24.04 5.12
CA ASN A 11 12.26 24.35 4.55
C ASN A 11 11.45 25.37 5.37
N ALA A 12 12.02 25.94 6.44
CA ALA A 12 11.33 26.93 7.27
C ALA A 12 11.04 28.21 6.46
N ARG A 13 9.77 28.58 6.30
CA ARG A 13 9.30 29.76 5.57
C ARG A 13 7.99 30.29 6.13
N GLU A 14 7.61 31.48 5.75
CA GLU A 14 6.33 32.07 6.09
C GLU A 14 5.17 31.30 5.42
N GLY A 15 4.04 31.21 6.11
CA GLY A 15 2.81 30.57 5.61
C GLY A 15 2.70 29.08 5.88
N LEU A 16 3.72 28.41 6.42
CA LEU A 16 3.64 26.99 6.75
C LEU A 16 2.70 26.72 7.92
N VAL A 17 1.90 25.66 7.78
CA VAL A 17 1.19 25.01 8.90
C VAL A 17 2.03 23.80 9.33
N ILE A 18 2.46 23.79 10.59
CA ILE A 18 3.41 22.80 11.10
C ILE A 18 3.12 22.42 12.54
N PRO A 19 3.54 21.23 13.00
CA PRO A 19 3.46 20.87 14.41
C PRO A 19 4.40 21.75 15.25
N PHE A 20 3.87 22.30 16.33
CA PHE A 20 4.60 23.10 17.28
C PHE A 20 4.59 22.52 18.67
N ALA A 21 5.75 22.12 19.18
CA ALA A 21 5.91 21.66 20.55
C ALA A 21 6.12 22.83 21.50
N THR A 22 5.18 23.04 22.42
CA THR A 22 5.23 24.10 23.44
C THR A 22 6.21 23.77 24.56
N ILE A 23 6.62 24.77 25.34
CA ILE A 23 7.40 24.53 26.55
C ILE A 23 6.62 23.58 27.47
N GLY A 24 7.29 22.53 27.93
CA GLY A 24 6.72 21.50 28.78
C GLY A 24 6.21 20.27 28.02
N ALA A 25 6.04 20.36 26.71
CA ALA A 25 5.72 19.18 25.87
C ALA A 25 6.81 18.12 26.02
N VAL A 26 6.38 16.86 26.04
CA VAL A 26 7.26 15.69 26.09
C VAL A 26 7.13 15.00 24.74
N LEU A 27 8.17 15.06 23.94
CA LEU A 27 8.24 14.36 22.66
C LEU A 27 8.74 12.94 22.84
N PRO A 28 8.34 11.99 21.99
CA PRO A 28 8.98 10.69 21.93
C PRO A 28 10.47 10.87 21.68
N GLY A 29 11.31 9.98 22.21
CA GLY A 29 12.76 10.01 21.95
C GLY A 29 13.07 9.67 20.50
N ALA A 30 14.36 9.74 20.12
CA ALA A 30 14.80 9.30 18.80
C ALA A 30 14.34 7.84 18.51
N PRO A 31 14.08 7.48 17.26
CA PRO A 31 13.68 6.12 16.89
C PRO A 31 14.63 5.08 17.51
N GLY A 32 14.06 4.12 18.27
CA GLY A 32 14.84 3.12 19.04
C GLY A 32 15.46 3.61 20.34
N GLY A 33 15.34 4.89 20.70
CA GLY A 33 15.75 5.47 21.99
C GLY A 33 14.69 5.31 23.07
N LYS A 34 15.12 5.03 24.31
CA LYS A 34 14.21 4.92 25.47
C LYS A 34 13.93 6.25 26.17
N GLU A 35 14.59 7.33 25.78
CA GLU A 35 14.51 8.61 26.47
C GLU A 35 13.57 9.57 25.75
N THR A 36 12.57 10.05 26.46
CA THR A 36 11.70 11.13 26.00
C THR A 36 12.42 12.48 26.05
N PHE A 37 12.10 13.37 25.13
CA PHE A 37 12.68 14.71 25.07
C PHE A 37 11.66 15.76 25.54
N LYS A 38 11.97 16.43 26.66
CA LYS A 38 11.10 17.49 27.20
C LYS A 38 11.52 18.86 26.68
N ILE A 39 10.59 19.55 26.03
CA ILE A 39 10.81 20.91 25.51
C ILE A 39 10.94 21.91 26.64
N LYS A 40 12.04 22.68 26.61
CA LYS A 40 12.34 23.74 27.58
C LYS A 40 12.56 25.05 26.84
N LYS A 41 12.42 26.18 27.55
CA LYS A 41 12.92 27.47 27.05
C LYS A 41 14.43 27.34 26.79
N ALA A 42 14.87 27.70 25.63
CA ALA A 42 16.28 27.64 25.23
C ALA A 42 16.78 29.01 24.72
N LYS A 43 18.08 29.17 24.72
CA LYS A 43 18.75 30.30 24.09
C LYS A 43 19.71 29.77 23.02
N LEU A 44 19.39 30.00 21.75
CA LEU A 44 20.12 29.45 20.61
C LEU A 44 20.77 30.62 19.85
N ARG A 45 22.08 30.59 19.70
CA ARG A 45 22.87 31.68 19.04
C ARG A 45 22.52 33.07 19.58
N GLY A 46 22.28 33.19 20.89
CA GLY A 46 21.96 34.47 21.53
C GLY A 46 20.46 34.85 21.50
N VAL A 47 19.61 34.10 20.79
CA VAL A 47 18.17 34.36 20.65
C VAL A 47 17.36 33.37 21.50
N GLU A 48 16.36 33.88 22.21
CA GLU A 48 15.47 33.03 23.01
C GLU A 48 14.48 32.26 22.12
N SER A 49 14.27 30.99 22.43
CA SER A 49 13.30 30.11 21.76
C SER A 49 12.29 29.57 22.77
N PHE A 50 10.99 29.72 22.49
CA PHE A 50 9.89 29.38 23.36
C PHE A 50 9.11 28.15 22.88
N GLY A 51 9.80 27.18 22.35
CA GLY A 51 9.25 25.94 21.83
C GLY A 51 10.12 25.40 20.70
N MET A 52 9.60 24.38 20.02
CA MET A 52 10.27 23.71 18.91
C MET A 52 9.26 23.45 17.78
N LEU A 53 9.66 23.74 16.55
CA LEU A 53 8.96 23.31 15.34
C LEU A 53 9.41 21.89 15.04
N CYS A 54 8.47 20.98 14.74
CA CYS A 54 8.76 19.56 14.65
C CYS A 54 8.67 19.03 13.21
N GLY A 55 9.56 18.11 12.88
CA GLY A 55 9.47 17.20 11.74
C GLY A 55 8.70 15.91 12.10
N GLN A 56 8.57 15.03 11.14
CA GLN A 56 7.88 13.74 11.33
C GLN A 56 8.63 12.82 12.28
N THR A 57 9.94 12.78 12.18
CA THR A 57 10.82 11.90 12.98
C THR A 57 10.79 12.25 14.46
N GLU A 58 10.76 13.56 14.84
CA GLU A 58 10.66 13.97 16.24
C GLU A 58 9.33 13.58 16.89
N LEU A 59 8.28 13.42 16.08
CA LEU A 59 6.96 13.00 16.54
C LEU A 59 6.74 11.48 16.36
N GLN A 60 7.70 10.76 15.79
CA GLN A 60 7.59 9.34 15.38
C GLN A 60 6.35 9.07 14.50
N CYS A 61 6.01 10.03 13.63
CA CYS A 61 4.88 9.95 12.73
C CYS A 61 5.30 9.66 11.27
N GLY A 62 6.57 9.42 11.02
CA GLY A 62 7.16 9.10 9.72
C GLY A 62 8.68 9.12 9.77
N ASP A 63 9.31 8.76 8.66
CA ASP A 63 10.76 8.63 8.53
C ASP A 63 11.40 9.81 7.78
N ASP A 64 10.60 10.81 7.34
CA ASP A 64 11.12 12.00 6.68
C ASP A 64 11.85 12.90 7.68
N ASP A 65 13.16 13.01 7.54
CA ASP A 65 14.07 13.84 8.33
C ASP A 65 14.58 15.08 7.57
N SER A 66 14.04 15.34 6.38
CA SER A 66 14.49 16.45 5.50
C SER A 66 14.22 17.85 6.07
N GLY A 67 13.30 17.97 7.04
CA GLY A 67 12.96 19.26 7.64
C GLY A 67 11.72 19.25 8.52
N LEU A 68 11.01 20.37 8.55
CA LEU A 68 9.74 20.50 9.26
C LEU A 68 8.63 19.71 8.56
N TRP A 69 7.76 19.12 9.35
CA TRP A 69 6.57 18.46 8.80
C TRP A 69 5.53 19.48 8.36
N GLU A 70 5.40 19.64 7.06
CA GLU A 70 4.41 20.51 6.45
C GLU A 70 3.04 19.83 6.47
N LEU A 71 2.11 20.39 7.22
CA LEU A 71 0.72 19.94 7.24
C LEU A 71 -0.07 20.66 6.13
N PRO A 72 -1.22 20.09 5.70
CA PRO A 72 -2.12 20.77 4.77
C PRO A 72 -2.51 22.17 5.26
N ASP A 73 -2.71 23.09 4.33
CA ASP A 73 -3.04 24.50 4.65
C ASP A 73 -4.35 24.65 5.42
N ASP A 74 -5.25 23.69 5.33
CA ASP A 74 -6.54 23.63 6.04
C ASP A 74 -6.45 22.98 7.43
N ALA A 75 -5.25 22.54 7.85
CA ALA A 75 -5.08 21.96 9.18
C ALA A 75 -5.40 23.00 10.27
N PRO A 76 -6.17 22.64 11.30
CA PRO A 76 -6.73 23.57 12.26
C PRO A 76 -5.64 24.17 13.17
N ILE A 77 -5.34 25.46 12.97
CA ILE A 77 -4.31 26.17 13.73
C ILE A 77 -4.66 26.22 15.22
N GLY A 78 -3.74 25.72 16.05
CA GLY A 78 -3.88 25.70 17.50
C GLY A 78 -4.58 24.46 18.06
N ALA A 79 -5.01 23.54 17.21
CA ALA A 79 -5.48 22.22 17.65
C ALA A 79 -4.31 21.36 18.17
N ASP A 80 -4.64 20.38 19.03
CA ASP A 80 -3.66 19.38 19.45
C ASP A 80 -3.37 18.44 18.26
N ILE A 81 -2.10 18.29 17.90
CA ILE A 81 -1.68 17.43 16.77
C ILE A 81 -2.12 15.98 16.97
N ARG A 82 -2.22 15.50 18.21
CA ARG A 82 -2.67 14.14 18.51
C ARG A 82 -4.15 13.93 18.19
N GLU A 83 -4.96 14.97 18.36
CA GLU A 83 -6.38 14.96 18.00
C GLU A 83 -6.54 15.11 16.48
N TYR A 84 -5.79 16.01 15.87
CA TYR A 84 -5.83 16.21 14.41
C TYR A 84 -5.43 14.96 13.62
N LEU A 85 -4.41 14.25 14.09
CA LEU A 85 -3.93 13.00 13.45
C LEU A 85 -4.57 11.73 14.02
N ASP A 86 -5.52 11.87 14.94
CA ASP A 86 -6.17 10.74 15.62
C ASP A 86 -5.16 9.75 16.24
N LEU A 87 -4.12 10.29 16.91
CA LEU A 87 -3.04 9.48 17.49
C LEU A 87 -3.42 8.80 18.82
N ASN A 88 -4.58 9.13 19.42
CA ASN A 88 -5.10 8.48 20.63
C ASN A 88 -5.81 7.16 20.26
N ASP A 89 -5.12 6.31 19.52
CA ASP A 89 -5.61 5.04 19.03
C ASP A 89 -4.93 3.85 19.71
N LYS A 90 -5.44 2.65 19.46
CA LYS A 90 -4.88 1.40 19.94
C LYS A 90 -4.69 0.44 18.78
N ILE A 91 -3.45 0.04 18.58
CA ILE A 91 -3.10 -1.01 17.61
C ILE A 91 -3.14 -2.34 18.32
N LEU A 92 -3.88 -3.29 17.78
CA LEU A 92 -3.95 -4.67 18.26
C LEU A 92 -3.19 -5.57 17.30
N GLU A 93 -2.16 -6.22 17.77
CA GLU A 93 -1.46 -7.26 17.02
C GLU A 93 -2.16 -8.61 17.27
N LEU A 94 -2.51 -9.30 16.19
CA LEU A 94 -3.20 -10.57 16.24
C LEU A 94 -2.31 -11.67 15.68
N ASP A 95 -2.02 -12.68 16.50
CA ASP A 95 -1.33 -13.89 16.04
C ASP A 95 -2.38 -14.90 15.54
N LEU A 96 -2.30 -15.23 14.25
CA LEU A 96 -3.29 -16.08 13.59
C LEU A 96 -2.70 -17.45 13.29
N THR A 97 -3.47 -18.50 13.61
CA THR A 97 -3.13 -19.85 13.18
C THR A 97 -3.26 -19.98 11.66
N PRO A 98 -2.48 -20.88 11.01
CA PRO A 98 -2.46 -21.00 9.54
C PRO A 98 -3.80 -21.32 8.88
N ASN A 99 -4.76 -21.87 9.62
CA ASN A 99 -6.11 -22.19 9.14
C ASN A 99 -7.11 -21.02 9.22
N ARG A 100 -6.66 -19.83 9.63
CA ARG A 100 -7.48 -18.63 9.75
C ARG A 100 -7.03 -17.53 8.78
N SER A 101 -6.76 -17.92 7.53
CA SER A 101 -6.41 -16.98 6.46
C SER A 101 -7.50 -15.95 6.16
N ASP A 102 -8.75 -16.27 6.44
CA ASP A 102 -9.88 -15.34 6.39
C ASP A 102 -9.70 -14.09 7.27
N CYS A 103 -8.98 -14.24 8.38
CA CYS A 103 -8.67 -13.15 9.32
C CYS A 103 -7.42 -12.33 8.95
N LEU A 104 -6.74 -12.62 7.83
CA LEU A 104 -5.64 -11.80 7.30
C LEU A 104 -6.15 -10.53 6.61
N SER A 105 -7.30 -10.02 7.05
CA SER A 105 -7.92 -8.77 6.58
C SER A 105 -8.85 -8.17 7.63
N LEU A 106 -9.06 -6.85 7.54
CA LEU A 106 -10.04 -6.16 8.38
C LEU A 106 -11.45 -6.72 8.19
N ARG A 107 -11.81 -7.08 6.94
CA ARG A 107 -13.10 -7.71 6.63
C ARG A 107 -13.28 -9.03 7.38
N GLY A 108 -12.26 -9.87 7.43
CA GLY A 108 -12.31 -11.14 8.15
C GLY A 108 -12.38 -10.95 9.66
N ILE A 109 -11.55 -10.07 10.22
CA ILE A 109 -11.59 -9.72 11.64
C ILE A 109 -12.94 -9.13 12.03
N ALA A 110 -13.53 -8.27 11.23
CA ALA A 110 -14.84 -7.69 11.51
C ALA A 110 -15.95 -8.77 11.58
N ARG A 111 -15.90 -9.80 10.73
CA ARG A 111 -16.81 -10.95 10.82
C ARG A 111 -16.62 -11.73 12.12
N GLU A 112 -15.38 -12.00 12.54
CA GLU A 112 -15.10 -12.69 13.80
C GLU A 112 -15.59 -11.87 15.00
N VAL A 113 -15.32 -10.57 15.02
CA VAL A 113 -15.82 -9.66 16.07
C VAL A 113 -17.34 -9.70 16.13
N SER A 114 -18.01 -9.65 14.98
CA SER A 114 -19.46 -9.73 14.88
C SER A 114 -20.01 -11.04 15.48
N VAL A 115 -19.43 -12.18 15.11
CA VAL A 115 -19.85 -13.50 15.59
C VAL A 115 -19.60 -13.64 17.08
N LEU A 116 -18.41 -13.31 17.57
CA LEU A 116 -18.01 -13.47 18.96
C LEU A 116 -18.78 -12.55 19.92
N ASN A 117 -19.17 -11.37 19.46
CA ASN A 117 -19.87 -10.37 20.28
C ASN A 117 -21.38 -10.31 20.01
N HIS A 118 -21.90 -11.16 19.12
CA HIS A 118 -23.32 -11.13 18.70
C HIS A 118 -23.78 -9.75 18.25
N CYS A 119 -22.94 -9.01 17.53
CA CYS A 119 -23.25 -7.69 16.97
C CYS A 119 -23.39 -7.75 15.45
N GLU A 120 -24.04 -6.75 14.88
CA GLU A 120 -24.26 -6.68 13.45
C GLU A 120 -22.95 -6.44 12.69
N TYR A 121 -22.78 -7.11 11.55
CA TYR A 121 -21.67 -6.91 10.63
C TYR A 121 -22.05 -5.92 9.53
N HIS A 122 -21.31 -4.83 9.42
CA HIS A 122 -21.49 -3.82 8.37
C HIS A 122 -20.34 -3.91 7.35
N PRO A 123 -20.54 -4.63 6.23
CA PRO A 123 -19.50 -4.72 5.19
C PRO A 123 -19.28 -3.37 4.50
N VAL A 124 -18.08 -3.17 3.99
CA VAL A 124 -17.79 -2.06 3.07
C VAL A 124 -18.64 -2.24 1.81
N VAL A 125 -19.41 -1.22 1.46
CA VAL A 125 -20.18 -1.19 0.21
C VAL A 125 -19.22 -0.83 -0.93
N ILE A 126 -19.14 -1.70 -1.94
CA ILE A 126 -18.28 -1.53 -3.10
C ILE A 126 -19.18 -1.45 -4.33
N GLU A 127 -19.29 -0.25 -4.88
CA GLU A 127 -20.06 -0.02 -6.09
C GLU A 127 -19.21 -0.24 -7.33
N PRO A 128 -19.78 -0.80 -8.41
CA PRO A 128 -19.07 -0.91 -9.68
C PRO A 128 -18.71 0.46 -10.25
N VAL A 129 -17.47 0.62 -10.68
CA VAL A 129 -17.00 1.87 -11.31
C VAL A 129 -17.28 1.79 -12.82
N PRO A 130 -18.10 2.69 -13.37
CA PRO A 130 -18.38 2.72 -14.80
C PRO A 130 -17.09 2.88 -15.62
N HIS A 131 -16.99 2.12 -16.71
CA HIS A 131 -15.89 2.29 -17.65
C HIS A 131 -16.10 3.50 -18.55
N GLU A 132 -15.00 4.11 -18.98
CA GLU A 132 -14.94 5.30 -19.82
C GLU A 132 -14.26 5.00 -21.17
N HIS A 133 -13.62 3.84 -21.29
CA HIS A 133 -13.06 3.32 -22.55
C HIS A 133 -13.17 1.79 -22.62
N ASP A 134 -13.12 1.26 -23.84
CA ASP A 134 -13.33 -0.16 -24.12
C ASP A 134 -12.04 -0.98 -24.25
N GLU A 135 -10.87 -0.37 -24.07
CA GLU A 135 -9.60 -1.07 -24.21
C GLU A 135 -9.44 -2.15 -23.14
N VAL A 136 -9.09 -3.33 -23.59
CA VAL A 136 -8.88 -4.53 -22.78
C VAL A 136 -7.59 -5.25 -23.21
N ARG A 137 -7.09 -6.15 -22.37
CA ARG A 137 -6.06 -7.13 -22.72
C ARG A 137 -6.67 -8.52 -22.72
N GLN A 138 -6.24 -9.37 -23.65
CA GLN A 138 -6.59 -10.78 -23.58
C GLN A 138 -5.82 -11.44 -22.44
N VAL A 139 -6.47 -12.40 -21.79
CA VAL A 139 -5.86 -13.16 -20.69
C VAL A 139 -5.94 -14.64 -20.99
N HIS A 140 -4.78 -15.30 -21.01
CA HIS A 140 -4.64 -16.73 -21.26
C HIS A 140 -4.24 -17.44 -19.97
N LEU A 141 -5.13 -18.29 -19.44
CA LEU A 141 -4.87 -19.06 -18.22
C LEU A 141 -4.32 -20.45 -18.60
N ASN A 142 -3.01 -20.52 -18.86
CA ASN A 142 -2.32 -21.71 -19.34
C ASN A 142 -1.73 -22.57 -18.21
N ALA A 143 -2.14 -22.33 -16.97
CA ALA A 143 -1.68 -23.05 -15.77
C ALA A 143 -2.76 -23.95 -15.16
N GLY A 144 -3.86 -24.18 -15.85
CA GLY A 144 -4.99 -25.00 -15.36
C GLY A 144 -5.50 -24.52 -14.01
N ASP A 145 -5.67 -25.46 -13.08
CA ASP A 145 -6.21 -25.17 -11.74
C ASP A 145 -5.30 -24.28 -10.86
N ALA A 146 -4.07 -24.00 -11.29
CA ALA A 146 -3.17 -23.15 -10.51
C ALA A 146 -3.62 -21.69 -10.50
N CYS A 147 -4.29 -21.21 -11.57
CA CYS A 147 -4.91 -19.89 -11.63
C CYS A 147 -6.25 -19.98 -12.37
N PRO A 148 -7.34 -20.35 -11.70
CA PRO A 148 -8.65 -20.49 -12.35
C PRO A 148 -9.36 -19.16 -12.56
N ARG A 149 -8.87 -18.07 -11.97
CA ARG A 149 -9.48 -16.74 -12.08
C ARG A 149 -8.44 -15.63 -12.12
N TYR A 150 -8.59 -14.77 -13.12
CA TYR A 150 -7.79 -13.55 -13.27
C TYR A 150 -8.69 -12.45 -13.81
N VAL A 151 -8.73 -11.31 -13.16
CA VAL A 151 -9.39 -10.11 -13.66
C VAL A 151 -8.40 -8.96 -13.68
N GLY A 152 -8.51 -8.12 -14.71
CA GLY A 152 -7.68 -6.94 -14.89
C GLY A 152 -8.47 -5.76 -15.38
N ARG A 153 -7.89 -4.59 -15.26
CA ARG A 153 -8.46 -3.33 -15.74
C ARG A 153 -7.34 -2.35 -16.10
N LEU A 154 -7.47 -1.70 -17.24
CA LEU A 154 -6.62 -0.58 -17.62
C LEU A 154 -7.20 0.72 -17.05
N ILE A 155 -6.34 1.56 -16.49
CA ILE A 155 -6.67 2.95 -16.13
C ILE A 155 -5.63 3.84 -16.78
N LYS A 156 -6.07 4.77 -17.62
CA LYS A 156 -5.21 5.62 -18.46
C LYS A 156 -5.21 7.06 -17.97
N GLY A 157 -4.07 7.72 -18.16
CA GLY A 157 -3.93 9.15 -17.85
C GLY A 157 -4.04 9.46 -16.37
N ILE A 158 -3.56 8.58 -15.50
CA ILE A 158 -3.44 8.89 -14.07
C ILE A 158 -2.38 9.98 -13.86
N ASN A 159 -2.53 10.77 -12.80
CA ASN A 159 -1.49 11.67 -12.35
C ASN A 159 -0.40 10.89 -11.61
N PRO A 160 0.81 10.72 -12.19
CA PRO A 160 1.87 9.94 -11.56
C PRO A 160 2.47 10.62 -10.32
N GLN A 161 2.22 11.92 -10.14
CA GLN A 161 2.66 12.71 -8.98
C GLN A 161 1.60 12.84 -7.89
N ALA A 162 0.46 12.13 -8.02
CA ALA A 162 -0.57 12.13 -7.00
C ALA A 162 -0.03 11.59 -5.69
N GLN A 163 -0.28 12.33 -4.62
CA GLN A 163 0.11 11.91 -3.27
C GLN A 163 -1.01 11.12 -2.62
N SER A 164 -0.64 10.09 -1.88
CA SER A 164 -1.61 9.38 -1.04
C SER A 164 -2.19 10.33 0.00
N PRO A 165 -3.51 10.37 0.17
CA PRO A 165 -4.13 11.19 1.21
C PRO A 165 -3.67 10.73 2.60
N SER A 166 -3.60 11.66 3.54
CA SER A 166 -3.08 11.41 4.89
C SER A 166 -3.78 10.27 5.62
N TRP A 167 -5.09 10.11 5.42
CA TRP A 167 -5.83 8.99 6.03
C TRP A 167 -5.34 7.62 5.53
N LEU A 168 -4.96 7.51 4.25
CA LEU A 168 -4.46 6.26 3.66
C LEU A 168 -3.05 5.95 4.18
N VAL A 169 -2.17 6.95 4.17
CA VAL A 169 -0.80 6.82 4.71
C VAL A 169 -0.83 6.40 6.17
N GLU A 170 -1.67 7.04 7.00
CA GLU A 170 -1.78 6.71 8.43
C GLU A 170 -2.32 5.30 8.68
N LYS A 171 -3.32 4.85 7.91
CA LYS A 171 -3.84 3.47 8.03
C LYS A 171 -2.78 2.44 7.66
N LEU A 172 -2.02 2.66 6.59
CA LEU A 172 -0.91 1.79 6.19
C LEU A 172 0.19 1.79 7.26
N ARG A 173 0.62 2.95 7.73
CA ARG A 173 1.64 3.09 8.77
C ARG A 173 1.25 2.34 10.05
N ARG A 174 -0.01 2.47 10.51
CA ARG A 174 -0.51 1.77 11.70
C ARG A 174 -0.57 0.25 11.49
N ALA A 175 -0.71 -0.21 10.26
CA ALA A 175 -0.63 -1.62 9.90
C ALA A 175 0.80 -2.13 9.66
N GLY A 176 1.82 -1.28 9.85
CA GLY A 176 3.23 -1.63 9.63
C GLY A 176 3.65 -1.66 8.15
N VAL A 177 2.88 -1.01 7.27
CA VAL A 177 3.15 -0.93 5.83
C VAL A 177 3.63 0.47 5.47
N ALA A 178 4.78 0.57 4.81
CA ALA A 178 5.31 1.83 4.31
C ALA A 178 4.50 2.35 3.12
N SER A 179 4.31 3.67 3.03
CA SER A 179 3.75 4.32 1.85
C SER A 179 4.81 4.38 0.75
N LEU A 180 4.46 3.92 -0.46
CA LEU A 180 5.36 3.80 -1.61
C LEU A 180 4.85 4.56 -2.84
N GLY A 181 3.76 5.32 -2.69
CA GLY A 181 3.10 6.05 -3.76
C GLY A 181 1.66 5.59 -3.99
N ALA A 182 0.81 6.49 -4.47
CA ALA A 182 -0.64 6.37 -4.40
C ALA A 182 -1.21 5.06 -4.98
N VAL A 183 -0.70 4.60 -6.12
CA VAL A 183 -1.17 3.35 -6.75
C VAL A 183 -0.84 2.14 -5.89
N VAL A 184 0.39 2.05 -5.39
CA VAL A 184 0.86 0.93 -4.54
C VAL A 184 0.16 0.96 -3.19
N ASP A 185 -0.01 2.14 -2.62
CA ASP A 185 -0.70 2.33 -1.34
C ASP A 185 -2.15 1.87 -1.41
N VAL A 186 -2.85 2.16 -2.51
CA VAL A 186 -4.21 1.65 -2.74
C VAL A 186 -4.24 0.13 -2.81
N THR A 187 -3.31 -0.52 -3.54
CA THR A 187 -3.28 -1.99 -3.61
C THR A 187 -2.98 -2.62 -2.25
N ASN A 188 -2.06 -2.03 -1.47
CA ASN A 188 -1.78 -2.46 -0.10
C ASN A 188 -2.97 -2.23 0.84
N TYR A 189 -3.68 -1.12 0.69
CA TYR A 189 -4.88 -0.85 1.48
C TYR A 189 -5.99 -1.87 1.21
N VAL A 190 -6.25 -2.20 -0.07
CA VAL A 190 -7.25 -3.22 -0.45
C VAL A 190 -6.85 -4.60 0.06
N LEU A 191 -5.56 -4.93 0.03
CA LEU A 191 -5.04 -6.16 0.64
C LEU A 191 -5.37 -6.22 2.13
N LEU A 192 -5.14 -5.15 2.89
CA LEU A 192 -5.45 -5.09 4.33
C LEU A 192 -6.95 -5.04 4.60
N GLU A 193 -7.71 -4.28 3.82
CA GLU A 193 -9.16 -4.11 4.00
C GLU A 193 -9.92 -5.41 3.68
N LEU A 194 -9.64 -6.03 2.53
CA LEU A 194 -10.41 -7.12 1.97
C LEU A 194 -9.72 -8.50 2.02
N GLY A 195 -8.39 -8.53 2.12
CA GLY A 195 -7.61 -9.76 2.09
C GLY A 195 -7.24 -10.25 0.69
N GLN A 196 -7.44 -9.42 -0.35
CA GLN A 196 -7.07 -9.73 -1.72
C GLN A 196 -5.77 -9.03 -2.10
N PRO A 197 -4.66 -9.77 -2.30
CA PRO A 197 -3.47 -9.19 -2.87
C PRO A 197 -3.72 -8.77 -4.31
N MET A 198 -3.24 -7.59 -4.68
CA MET A 198 -3.36 -7.02 -6.00
C MET A 198 -2.00 -6.53 -6.49
N HIS A 199 -1.89 -6.35 -7.80
CA HIS A 199 -0.73 -5.74 -8.40
C HIS A 199 -1.11 -4.69 -9.45
N ALA A 200 -0.23 -3.72 -9.66
CA ALA A 200 -0.35 -2.72 -10.70
C ALA A 200 0.92 -2.74 -11.54
N PHE A 201 0.76 -2.96 -12.84
CA PHE A 201 1.83 -2.86 -13.83
C PHE A 201 1.79 -1.50 -14.51
N ASP A 202 2.94 -0.97 -14.90
CA ASP A 202 3.05 0.10 -15.88
C ASP A 202 2.59 -0.44 -17.25
N ALA A 203 1.40 -0.03 -17.70
CA ALA A 203 0.76 -0.58 -18.89
C ALA A 203 1.57 -0.35 -20.17
N ALA A 204 2.39 0.72 -20.21
CA ALA A 204 3.26 1.01 -21.34
C ALA A 204 4.41 0.01 -21.50
N LYS A 205 4.76 -0.70 -20.43
CA LYS A 205 5.83 -1.71 -20.39
C LYS A 205 5.31 -3.15 -20.53
N VAL A 206 4.00 -3.33 -20.68
CA VAL A 206 3.37 -4.64 -20.89
C VAL A 206 3.11 -4.83 -22.38
N HIS A 207 3.65 -5.89 -22.98
CA HIS A 207 3.63 -6.13 -24.40
C HIS A 207 2.64 -7.25 -24.79
N GLY A 208 1.57 -6.87 -25.51
CA GLY A 208 0.57 -7.82 -25.97
C GLY A 208 -0.35 -8.37 -24.90
N ASP A 209 -0.65 -9.65 -24.97
CA ASP A 209 -1.58 -10.36 -24.10
C ASP A 209 -0.94 -10.78 -22.78
N ILE A 210 -1.78 -10.98 -21.78
CA ILE A 210 -1.35 -11.52 -20.48
C ILE A 210 -1.51 -13.04 -20.49
N THR A 211 -0.46 -13.73 -20.08
CA THR A 211 -0.48 -15.19 -19.92
C THR A 211 -0.10 -15.60 -18.51
N VAL A 212 -0.98 -16.32 -17.82
CA VAL A 212 -0.63 -16.98 -16.56
C VAL A 212 -0.23 -18.41 -16.86
N ARG A 213 1.02 -18.75 -16.59
CA ARG A 213 1.62 -20.05 -16.94
C ARG A 213 2.66 -20.50 -15.93
N LEU A 214 3.11 -21.73 -16.04
CA LEU A 214 4.32 -22.16 -15.37
C LEU A 214 5.55 -21.54 -16.07
N ALA A 215 6.59 -21.28 -15.30
CA ALA A 215 7.85 -20.77 -15.82
C ALA A 215 8.53 -21.79 -16.75
N ASN A 216 9.23 -21.28 -17.77
CA ASN A 216 10.16 -22.10 -18.55
C ASN A 216 11.40 -22.45 -17.71
N ASP A 217 12.04 -23.56 -18.00
CA ASP A 217 13.24 -23.95 -17.28
C ASP A 217 14.36 -22.92 -17.47
N GLY A 218 14.93 -22.45 -16.36
CA GLY A 218 15.98 -21.44 -16.38
C GLY A 218 15.52 -20.02 -16.72
N GLU A 219 14.22 -19.77 -16.83
CA GLU A 219 13.66 -18.44 -17.06
C GLU A 219 14.06 -17.49 -15.92
N LYS A 220 14.38 -16.25 -16.25
CA LYS A 220 14.85 -15.26 -15.26
C LYS A 220 13.87 -14.15 -15.09
N ILE A 221 13.76 -13.65 -13.85
CA ILE A 221 13.01 -12.46 -13.50
C ILE A 221 13.77 -11.63 -12.48
N GLU A 222 13.89 -10.32 -12.71
CA GLU A 222 14.32 -9.37 -11.68
C GLU A 222 13.09 -8.86 -10.94
N LEU A 223 13.07 -9.01 -9.62
CA LEU A 223 11.93 -8.66 -8.77
C LEU A 223 12.04 -7.23 -8.24
N LEU A 224 10.94 -6.72 -7.67
CA LEU A 224 10.85 -5.39 -7.06
C LEU A 224 11.86 -5.14 -5.93
N ASN A 225 12.39 -6.19 -5.30
CA ASN A 225 13.42 -6.12 -4.25
C ASN A 225 14.86 -6.24 -4.79
N ASP A 226 15.07 -6.00 -6.09
CA ASP A 226 16.34 -6.07 -6.79
C ASP A 226 16.99 -7.48 -6.89
N GLN A 227 16.28 -8.52 -6.46
CA GLN A 227 16.76 -9.89 -6.62
C GLN A 227 16.46 -10.41 -8.03
N THR A 228 17.47 -10.96 -8.69
CA THR A 228 17.29 -11.70 -9.94
C THR A 228 17.18 -13.19 -9.65
N LEU A 229 16.04 -13.78 -9.99
CA LEU A 229 15.77 -15.19 -9.80
C LEU A 229 15.93 -15.98 -11.09
N THR A 230 16.46 -17.19 -11.00
CA THR A 230 16.34 -18.22 -12.04
C THR A 230 15.22 -19.16 -11.64
N LEU A 231 14.12 -19.15 -12.40
CA LEU A 231 12.88 -19.84 -12.05
C LEU A 231 12.96 -21.33 -12.41
N LYS A 232 12.35 -22.16 -11.55
CA LYS A 232 12.13 -23.58 -11.82
C LYS A 232 10.79 -23.79 -12.57
N PRO A 233 10.64 -24.86 -13.34
CA PRO A 233 9.43 -25.13 -14.15
C PRO A 233 8.13 -25.28 -13.35
N ASN A 234 8.21 -25.38 -12.03
CA ASN A 234 7.02 -25.49 -11.15
C ASN A 234 6.61 -24.15 -10.51
N VAL A 235 7.19 -23.06 -10.94
CA VAL A 235 6.86 -21.71 -10.50
C VAL A 235 5.78 -21.12 -11.40
N LEU A 236 4.74 -20.56 -10.81
CA LEU A 236 3.70 -19.86 -11.53
C LEU A 236 4.17 -18.42 -11.82
N VAL A 237 4.01 -17.99 -13.06
CA VAL A 237 4.34 -16.62 -13.49
C VAL A 237 3.14 -15.97 -14.19
N ILE A 238 3.04 -14.65 -14.05
CA ILE A 238 2.29 -13.80 -14.96
C ILE A 238 3.31 -13.31 -15.98
N ALA A 239 3.02 -13.47 -17.24
CA ALA A 239 3.90 -13.10 -18.36
C ALA A 239 3.14 -12.32 -19.44
N ASP A 240 3.86 -11.55 -20.22
CA ASP A 240 3.40 -11.03 -21.50
C ASP A 240 4.00 -11.84 -22.65
N GLU A 241 3.93 -11.31 -23.87
CA GLU A 241 4.49 -11.97 -25.06
C GLU A 241 6.03 -12.03 -25.07
N GLN A 242 6.71 -11.25 -24.22
CA GLN A 242 8.17 -11.10 -24.26
C GLN A 242 8.85 -11.67 -23.02
N GLN A 243 8.25 -11.53 -21.82
CA GLN A 243 8.94 -11.81 -20.56
C GLN A 243 7.97 -12.15 -19.42
N PRO A 244 8.45 -12.77 -18.33
CA PRO A 244 7.71 -12.85 -17.08
C PRO A 244 7.60 -11.45 -16.45
N LEU A 245 6.39 -11.07 -16.06
CA LEU A 245 6.05 -9.80 -15.44
C LEU A 245 6.03 -9.89 -13.91
N ALA A 246 5.69 -11.08 -13.39
CA ALA A 246 5.62 -11.33 -11.95
C ALA A 246 5.86 -12.79 -11.61
N PHE A 247 6.44 -13.03 -10.46
CA PHE A 247 6.33 -14.30 -9.75
C PHE A 247 4.93 -14.33 -9.13
N ALA A 248 4.01 -15.03 -9.78
CA ALA A 248 2.58 -14.99 -9.48
C ALA A 248 2.29 -15.29 -8.00
N GLY A 249 1.50 -14.44 -7.37
CA GLY A 249 1.13 -14.55 -5.96
C GLY A 249 2.26 -14.29 -4.96
N VAL A 250 3.45 -13.87 -5.41
CA VAL A 250 4.61 -13.62 -4.55
C VAL A 250 5.07 -12.17 -4.68
N MET A 251 5.57 -11.78 -5.87
CA MET A 251 6.15 -10.44 -6.06
C MET A 251 6.18 -10.07 -7.55
N GLY A 252 5.89 -8.80 -7.83
CA GLY A 252 6.01 -8.23 -9.17
C GLY A 252 7.45 -8.15 -9.67
N GLY A 253 7.61 -8.14 -10.98
CA GLY A 253 8.88 -7.88 -11.65
C GLY A 253 9.19 -6.39 -11.74
N LYS A 254 10.46 -6.05 -11.67
CA LYS A 254 10.95 -4.67 -11.71
C LYS A 254 10.74 -4.01 -13.08
N ALA A 255 10.82 -4.79 -14.15
CA ALA A 255 10.72 -4.28 -15.52
C ALA A 255 9.40 -3.54 -15.80
N THR A 256 8.31 -3.99 -15.18
CA THR A 256 6.98 -3.41 -15.36
C THR A 256 6.44 -2.69 -14.11
N ALA A 257 7.34 -2.37 -13.18
CA ALA A 257 6.97 -1.62 -11.98
C ALA A 257 6.42 -0.23 -12.35
N VAL A 258 5.41 0.20 -11.60
CA VAL A 258 4.94 1.59 -11.63
C VAL A 258 6.01 2.53 -11.07
N SER A 259 6.04 3.74 -11.59
CA SER A 259 7.02 4.77 -11.23
C SER A 259 6.39 6.15 -11.31
N ASP A 260 7.13 7.18 -10.91
CA ASP A 260 6.72 8.59 -10.99
C ASP A 260 6.49 9.09 -12.44
N ALA A 261 6.79 8.27 -13.45
CA ALA A 261 6.52 8.54 -14.86
C ALA A 261 5.34 7.74 -15.43
N THR A 262 4.74 6.84 -14.64
CA THR A 262 3.69 5.94 -15.11
C THR A 262 2.35 6.67 -15.19
N THR A 263 1.82 6.83 -16.40
CA THR A 263 0.52 7.47 -16.65
C THR A 263 -0.61 6.47 -16.91
N ASP A 264 -0.28 5.26 -17.36
CA ASP A 264 -1.25 4.22 -17.65
C ASP A 264 -0.89 2.98 -16.85
N ILE A 265 -1.87 2.43 -16.13
CA ILE A 265 -1.66 1.24 -15.30
C ILE A 265 -2.59 0.10 -15.74
N LEU A 266 -2.06 -1.11 -15.57
CA LEU A 266 -2.81 -2.35 -15.65
C LEU A 266 -2.96 -2.90 -14.22
N LEU A 267 -4.17 -2.84 -13.66
CA LEU A 267 -4.49 -3.47 -12.39
C LEU A 267 -4.74 -4.96 -12.60
N GLU A 268 -4.24 -5.76 -11.66
CA GLU A 268 -4.40 -7.21 -11.60
C GLU A 268 -5.02 -7.60 -10.26
N SER A 269 -6.02 -8.48 -10.35
CA SER A 269 -6.59 -9.18 -9.19
C SER A 269 -6.88 -10.62 -9.59
N ALA A 270 -6.15 -11.57 -9.00
CA ALA A 270 -6.23 -12.97 -9.39
C ALA A 270 -6.49 -13.88 -8.19
N PHE A 271 -6.98 -15.08 -8.47
CA PHE A 271 -6.97 -16.18 -7.52
C PHE A 271 -5.92 -17.20 -7.96
N PHE A 272 -4.96 -17.44 -7.08
CA PHE A 272 -3.99 -18.52 -7.25
C PHE A 272 -4.29 -19.62 -6.25
N ALA A 273 -4.36 -20.87 -6.73
CA ALA A 273 -4.63 -22.01 -5.86
C ALA A 273 -3.52 -22.15 -4.81
N PRO A 274 -3.85 -22.33 -3.52
CA PRO A 274 -2.86 -22.39 -2.45
C PRO A 274 -1.73 -23.38 -2.71
N ILE A 275 -2.06 -24.55 -3.28
CA ILE A 275 -1.06 -25.59 -3.60
C ILE A 275 -0.03 -25.14 -4.64
N ALA A 276 -0.40 -24.21 -5.53
CA ALA A 276 0.51 -23.66 -6.53
C ALA A 276 1.52 -22.67 -5.93
N ILE A 277 1.16 -22.00 -4.83
CA ILE A 277 1.98 -20.97 -4.18
C ILE A 277 2.71 -21.52 -2.96
N ALA A 278 2.13 -22.48 -2.24
CA ALA A 278 2.67 -22.98 -0.98
C ALA A 278 4.14 -23.43 -1.10
N GLY A 279 4.99 -22.82 -0.28
CA GLY A 279 6.43 -23.08 -0.20
C GLY A 279 7.26 -22.56 -1.38
N ARG A 280 6.64 -22.03 -2.45
CA ARG A 280 7.39 -21.55 -3.64
C ARG A 280 8.23 -20.34 -3.30
N ALA A 281 7.67 -19.35 -2.63
CA ALA A 281 8.40 -18.15 -2.19
C ALA A 281 9.61 -18.52 -1.31
N ARG A 282 9.44 -19.41 -0.34
CA ARG A 282 10.51 -19.85 0.58
C ARG A 282 11.68 -20.53 -0.13
N ASN A 283 11.44 -21.23 -1.24
CA ASN A 283 12.51 -21.84 -2.04
C ASN A 283 13.47 -20.82 -2.65
N TYR A 284 13.08 -19.55 -2.69
CA TYR A 284 13.87 -18.41 -3.16
C TYR A 284 14.21 -17.42 -2.05
N GLY A 285 14.01 -17.80 -0.78
CA GLY A 285 14.28 -16.92 0.37
C GLY A 285 13.30 -15.75 0.48
N LEU A 286 12.12 -15.84 -0.16
CA LEU A 286 11.12 -14.81 -0.15
C LEU A 286 10.00 -15.11 0.87
N HIS A 287 9.51 -14.05 1.50
CA HIS A 287 8.31 -14.05 2.30
C HIS A 287 7.62 -12.70 2.11
N THR A 288 6.40 -12.69 1.57
CA THR A 288 5.64 -11.47 1.28
C THR A 288 4.24 -11.58 1.84
N ASP A 289 3.60 -10.43 2.08
CA ASP A 289 2.19 -10.37 2.46
C ASP A 289 1.26 -11.04 1.45
N SER A 290 1.62 -10.97 0.18
CA SER A 290 0.92 -11.64 -0.91
C SER A 290 1.06 -13.16 -0.81
N SER A 291 2.29 -13.69 -0.75
CA SER A 291 2.53 -15.13 -0.65
C SER A 291 1.94 -15.72 0.64
N HIS A 292 2.02 -14.98 1.74
CA HIS A 292 1.44 -15.40 3.02
C HIS A 292 -0.07 -15.64 2.94
N ARG A 293 -0.78 -14.80 2.17
CA ARG A 293 -2.22 -14.95 1.96
C ARG A 293 -2.55 -16.04 0.93
N PHE A 294 -1.91 -16.01 -0.23
CA PHE A 294 -2.21 -17.00 -1.28
C PHE A 294 -1.88 -18.43 -0.88
N GLU A 295 -0.76 -18.68 -0.16
CA GLU A 295 -0.43 -20.04 0.27
C GLU A 295 -1.39 -20.62 1.30
N ARG A 296 -2.14 -19.76 2.00
CA ARG A 296 -3.18 -20.16 2.96
C ARG A 296 -4.60 -20.12 2.38
N GLY A 297 -4.77 -19.46 1.27
CA GLY A 297 -6.01 -19.25 0.55
C GLY A 297 -6.62 -17.86 0.74
N VAL A 298 -7.01 -17.25 -0.36
CA VAL A 298 -7.85 -16.06 -0.43
C VAL A 298 -9.25 -16.45 -0.88
N ASP A 299 -10.22 -15.56 -0.69
CA ASP A 299 -11.59 -15.78 -1.16
C ASP A 299 -11.61 -15.81 -2.71
N TYR A 300 -12.01 -16.92 -3.30
CA TYR A 300 -12.03 -17.13 -4.74
C TYR A 300 -13.09 -16.31 -5.49
N GLN A 301 -13.98 -15.61 -4.78
CA GLN A 301 -15.01 -14.73 -5.34
C GLN A 301 -14.70 -13.24 -5.20
N LEU A 302 -13.60 -12.90 -4.54
CA LEU A 302 -13.29 -11.53 -4.12
C LEU A 302 -12.65 -10.67 -5.22
N GLN A 303 -12.04 -11.28 -6.25
CA GLN A 303 -11.17 -10.62 -7.22
C GLN A 303 -11.84 -9.41 -7.90
N HIS A 304 -13.10 -9.56 -8.31
CA HIS A 304 -13.85 -8.50 -8.97
C HIS A 304 -14.15 -7.34 -8.00
N GLN A 305 -14.60 -7.65 -6.78
CA GLN A 305 -14.88 -6.63 -5.76
C GLN A 305 -13.61 -5.85 -5.38
N ALA A 306 -12.50 -6.54 -5.22
CA ALA A 306 -11.22 -5.90 -4.92
C ALA A 306 -10.76 -4.98 -6.06
N LEU A 307 -10.94 -5.42 -7.32
CA LEU A 307 -10.64 -4.61 -8.50
C LEU A 307 -11.49 -3.33 -8.54
N GLU A 308 -12.81 -3.43 -8.28
CA GLU A 308 -13.69 -2.26 -8.21
C GLU A 308 -13.29 -1.31 -7.07
N ARG A 309 -12.98 -1.86 -5.89
CA ARG A 309 -12.53 -1.06 -4.75
C ARG A 309 -11.24 -0.29 -5.04
N ALA A 310 -10.24 -0.97 -5.60
CA ALA A 310 -8.97 -0.35 -5.97
C ALA A 310 -9.18 0.69 -7.08
N THR A 311 -10.01 0.39 -8.08
CA THR A 311 -10.33 1.32 -9.16
C THR A 311 -10.96 2.60 -8.63
N ALA A 312 -11.95 2.51 -7.74
CA ALA A 312 -12.60 3.67 -7.14
C ALA A 312 -11.60 4.57 -6.40
N LEU A 313 -10.74 3.98 -5.58
CA LEU A 313 -9.72 4.72 -4.83
C LEU A 313 -8.65 5.34 -5.75
N ILE A 314 -8.18 4.62 -6.76
CA ILE A 314 -7.19 5.15 -7.71
C ILE A 314 -7.80 6.31 -8.50
N LYS A 315 -9.05 6.17 -8.97
CA LYS A 315 -9.74 7.24 -9.70
C LYS A 315 -9.92 8.48 -8.83
N GLU A 316 -10.26 8.31 -7.55
CA GLU A 316 -10.40 9.41 -6.58
C GLU A 316 -9.07 10.13 -6.34
N ILE A 317 -7.98 9.37 -6.16
CA ILE A 317 -6.67 9.92 -5.72
C ILE A 317 -5.83 10.38 -6.92
N CYS A 318 -5.76 9.55 -7.97
CA CYS A 318 -4.86 9.76 -9.11
C CYS A 318 -5.59 10.26 -10.36
N GLY A 319 -6.93 10.22 -10.39
CA GLY A 319 -7.70 10.51 -11.60
C GLY A 319 -7.58 9.38 -12.64
N GLY A 320 -7.65 9.76 -13.90
CA GLY A 320 -7.54 8.84 -15.03
C GLY A 320 -8.88 8.37 -15.58
N GLN A 321 -8.81 7.70 -16.73
CA GLN A 321 -9.94 7.12 -17.45
C GLN A 321 -9.96 5.60 -17.24
N VAL A 322 -11.07 5.12 -16.72
CA VAL A 322 -11.26 3.72 -16.33
C VAL A 322 -11.69 2.88 -17.53
N GLY A 323 -10.98 1.79 -17.80
CA GLY A 323 -11.33 0.82 -18.82
C GLY A 323 -12.33 -0.23 -18.38
N LYS A 324 -12.79 -1.06 -19.33
CA LYS A 324 -13.58 -2.25 -19.04
C LYS A 324 -12.80 -3.24 -18.16
N VAL A 325 -13.50 -3.94 -17.28
CA VAL A 325 -12.95 -5.14 -16.66
C VAL A 325 -12.81 -6.24 -17.71
N PHE A 326 -11.69 -6.90 -17.69
CA PHE A 326 -11.40 -8.03 -18.58
C PHE A 326 -10.78 -9.18 -17.80
N GLY A 327 -10.68 -10.34 -18.42
CA GLY A 327 -10.07 -11.51 -17.82
C GLY A 327 -10.87 -12.78 -18.06
N SER A 328 -10.48 -13.82 -17.33
CA SER A 328 -11.14 -15.12 -17.33
C SER A 328 -11.63 -15.46 -15.92
N VAL A 329 -12.87 -15.99 -15.86
CA VAL A 329 -13.56 -16.33 -14.60
C VAL A 329 -14.10 -17.75 -14.68
#